data_cb166e2c2f2e181d7cfa28deabe6d42e
#
_entry.id   cb166e2c2f2e181d7cfa28deabe6d42e
#
_cell.length_a   1.000
_cell.length_b   1.000
_cell.length_c   1.000
_cell.angle_alpha   90.00
_cell.angle_beta   90.00
_cell.angle_gamma   90.00
#
_symmetry.space_group_name_H-M   'P 1'
#
loop_
_entity.id
_entity.type
_entity.pdbx_description
1 polymer ?
#
loop_
_entity_poly.entity_id
_entity_poly.type
_entity_poly.pdbx_seq_one_letter_code
_entity_poly.pdbx_strand_id
1 'polypeptide(L)'
;GEAYIMEIGARLGGDFISTELTHLSTGVDMVAAAINCALGIAPCLEPSEEKHGVCIRYFCPKPGKLVSIQNTEVLDDSRVYLWEIYHKEGDMIPEVTSSLCRSGHVIVTEETPQKAIALAERLINEVKMETV
;
A
#
# COMPACT_ATOMS: atom_id res chain seq x y z
N GLY A 1 6.73 1.81 -25.20
CA GLY A 1 7.17 3.20 -24.90
C GLY A 1 8.57 3.18 -24.32
N GLU A 2 9.26 4.30 -24.37
CA GLU A 2 10.56 4.47 -23.75
C GLU A 2 10.39 4.83 -22.28
N ALA A 3 11.27 4.31 -21.41
CA ALA A 3 11.30 4.65 -20.00
C ALA A 3 12.38 5.71 -19.75
N TYR A 4 12.05 6.73 -18.95
CA TYR A 4 12.95 7.80 -18.57
C TYR A 4 13.11 7.85 -17.06
N ILE A 5 14.38 8.00 -16.59
CA ILE A 5 14.65 8.20 -15.18
C ILE A 5 14.36 9.67 -14.84
N MET A 6 13.43 9.90 -13.92
CA MET A 6 13.06 11.24 -13.45
C MET A 6 13.83 11.61 -12.19
N GLU A 7 14.04 10.65 -11.27
CA GLU A 7 14.70 10.85 -9.99
C GLU A 7 15.36 9.56 -9.52
N ILE A 8 16.48 9.66 -8.84
CA ILE A 8 17.14 8.55 -8.14
C ILE A 8 17.33 8.94 -6.68
N GLY A 9 16.70 8.22 -5.77
CA GLY A 9 16.92 8.35 -4.33
C GLY A 9 17.87 7.25 -3.81
N ALA A 10 18.92 7.62 -3.11
CA ALA A 10 19.89 6.66 -2.52
C ALA A 10 19.34 6.01 -1.23
N ARG A 11 18.09 5.57 -1.23
CA ARG A 11 17.40 4.92 -0.11
C ARG A 11 16.30 4.00 -0.61
N LEU A 12 15.82 3.12 0.26
CA LEU A 12 14.61 2.34 0.00
C LEU A 12 13.38 3.27 -0.12
N GLY A 13 12.43 2.89 -0.97
CA GLY A 13 11.13 3.55 -1.08
C GLY A 13 10.31 3.38 0.19
N GLY A 14 9.61 4.45 0.61
CA GLY A 14 8.60 4.40 1.68
C GLY A 14 7.24 3.90 1.18
N ASP A 15 6.20 4.10 1.99
CA ASP A 15 4.81 3.77 1.65
C ASP A 15 4.63 2.31 1.18
N PHE A 16 5.26 1.36 1.86
CA PHE A 16 5.27 -0.08 1.54
C PHE A 16 5.91 -0.44 0.18
N ILE A 17 6.54 0.51 -0.53
CA ILE A 17 7.13 0.23 -1.85
C ILE A 17 8.21 -0.85 -1.75
N SER A 18 9.16 -0.71 -0.83
CA SER A 18 10.31 -1.62 -0.73
C SER A 18 10.04 -2.82 0.16
N THR A 19 9.09 -2.74 1.09
CA THR A 19 8.76 -3.86 1.99
C THR A 19 7.79 -4.84 1.32
N GLU A 20 6.67 -4.34 0.77
CA GLU A 20 5.56 -5.16 0.30
C GLU A 20 5.39 -5.11 -1.22
N LEU A 21 5.23 -3.89 -1.80
CA LEU A 21 4.76 -3.76 -3.18
C LEU A 21 5.75 -4.35 -4.20
N THR A 22 7.05 -4.08 -4.03
CA THR A 22 8.08 -4.62 -4.93
C THR A 22 8.17 -6.13 -4.79
N HIS A 23 8.17 -6.63 -3.55
CA HIS A 23 8.26 -8.07 -3.30
C HIS A 23 7.04 -8.81 -3.90
N LEU A 24 5.83 -8.36 -3.62
CA LEU A 24 4.60 -8.97 -4.13
C LEU A 24 4.49 -8.92 -5.66
N SER A 25 4.96 -7.85 -6.30
CA SER A 25 4.84 -7.68 -7.74
C SER A 25 5.97 -8.33 -8.56
N THR A 26 7.15 -8.49 -7.97
CA THR A 26 8.34 -8.96 -8.69
C THR A 26 9.06 -10.15 -8.06
N GLY A 27 8.73 -10.50 -6.81
CA GLY A 27 9.46 -11.49 -6.02
C GLY A 27 10.78 -10.99 -5.42
N VAL A 28 11.22 -9.76 -5.74
CA VAL A 28 12.48 -9.21 -5.23
C VAL A 28 12.32 -8.64 -3.83
N ASP A 29 13.05 -9.18 -2.86
CA ASP A 29 13.13 -8.65 -1.50
C ASP A 29 14.16 -7.50 -1.44
N MET A 30 13.66 -6.27 -1.55
CA MET A 30 14.50 -5.07 -1.52
C MET A 30 15.13 -4.81 -0.14
N VAL A 31 14.48 -5.28 0.94
CA VAL A 31 15.03 -5.12 2.31
C VAL A 31 16.21 -6.07 2.50
N ALA A 32 16.06 -7.33 2.15
CA ALA A 32 17.17 -8.30 2.18
C ALA A 32 18.30 -7.86 1.24
N ALA A 33 17.98 -7.33 0.06
CA ALA A 33 18.97 -6.80 -0.87
C ALA A 33 19.76 -5.64 -0.26
N ALA A 34 19.11 -4.71 0.42
CA ALA A 34 19.78 -3.58 1.09
C ALA A 34 20.66 -4.05 2.25
N ILE A 35 20.21 -5.03 3.05
CA ILE A 35 21.02 -5.63 4.12
C ILE A 35 22.26 -6.31 3.54
N ASN A 36 22.11 -7.10 2.48
CA ASN A 36 23.24 -7.75 1.81
C ASN A 36 24.27 -6.74 1.30
N CYS A 37 23.81 -5.67 0.64
CA CYS A 37 24.70 -4.58 0.21
C CYS A 37 25.46 -3.96 1.39
N ALA A 38 24.80 -3.71 2.51
CA ALA A 38 25.46 -3.14 3.70
C ALA A 38 26.51 -4.07 4.31
N LEU A 39 26.35 -5.37 4.14
CA LEU A 39 27.30 -6.41 4.57
C LEU A 39 28.40 -6.70 3.53
N GLY A 40 28.41 -6.02 2.38
CA GLY A 40 29.33 -6.29 1.27
C GLY A 40 29.02 -7.57 0.51
N ILE A 41 27.82 -8.11 0.65
CA ILE A 41 27.33 -9.30 -0.05
C ILE A 41 26.57 -8.86 -1.30
N ALA A 42 26.79 -9.51 -2.44
CA ALA A 42 26.04 -9.23 -3.65
C ALA A 42 24.55 -9.56 -3.45
N PRO A 43 23.65 -8.60 -3.70
CA PRO A 43 22.21 -8.86 -3.54
C PRO A 43 21.68 -9.72 -4.69
N CYS A 44 20.68 -10.54 -4.39
CA CYS A 44 19.89 -11.20 -5.42
C CYS A 44 18.76 -10.25 -5.85
N LEU A 45 18.73 -9.85 -7.13
CA LEU A 45 17.72 -8.95 -7.71
C LEU A 45 16.97 -9.62 -8.87
N GLU A 46 17.09 -10.95 -9.00
CA GLU A 46 16.39 -11.71 -10.04
C GLU A 46 14.89 -11.72 -9.74
N PRO A 47 14.07 -11.17 -10.63
CA PRO A 47 12.63 -11.18 -10.44
C PRO A 47 12.06 -12.58 -10.65
N SER A 48 10.94 -12.87 -9.98
CA SER A 48 10.15 -14.08 -10.22
C SER A 48 9.62 -14.11 -11.65
N GLU A 49 9.43 -15.32 -12.20
CA GLU A 49 8.72 -15.51 -13.45
C GLU A 49 7.22 -15.19 -13.30
N GLU A 50 6.63 -15.52 -12.15
CA GLU A 50 5.28 -15.11 -11.81
C GLU A 50 5.24 -13.65 -11.40
N LYS A 51 4.40 -12.88 -12.09
CA LYS A 51 4.16 -11.47 -11.81
C LYS A 51 2.70 -11.26 -11.45
N HIS A 52 2.49 -10.53 -10.35
CA HIS A 52 1.16 -10.19 -9.89
C HIS A 52 0.89 -8.69 -10.06
N GLY A 53 -0.36 -8.36 -10.28
CA GLY A 53 -0.84 -6.99 -10.09
C GLY A 53 -0.93 -6.70 -8.60
N VAL A 54 -0.30 -5.62 -8.16
CA VAL A 54 -0.34 -5.17 -6.75
C VAL A 54 -0.78 -3.73 -6.72
N CYS A 55 -1.65 -3.39 -5.78
CA CYS A 55 -2.11 -2.03 -5.60
C CYS A 55 -2.25 -1.71 -4.12
N ILE A 56 -1.81 -0.52 -3.73
CA ILE A 56 -2.13 0.08 -2.44
C ILE A 56 -3.08 1.26 -2.64
N ARG A 57 -4.06 1.39 -1.74
CA ARG A 57 -4.91 2.57 -1.62
C ARG A 57 -5.03 2.97 -0.16
N TYR A 58 -5.26 4.25 0.07
CA TYR A 58 -5.30 4.83 1.41
C TYR A 58 -6.70 5.34 1.74
N PHE A 59 -7.10 5.12 2.99
CA PHE A 59 -8.31 5.73 3.54
C PHE A 59 -8.04 7.20 3.85
N CYS A 60 -8.83 8.08 3.26
CA CYS A 60 -8.74 9.53 3.42
C CYS A 60 -10.14 10.10 3.65
N PRO A 61 -10.79 9.84 4.80
CA PRO A 61 -12.09 10.42 5.12
C PRO A 61 -11.99 11.93 5.24
N LYS A 62 -13.14 12.61 5.27
CA LYS A 62 -13.16 14.06 5.50
C LYS A 62 -12.61 14.39 6.90
N PRO A 63 -11.92 15.55 7.05
CA PRO A 63 -11.50 16.01 8.36
C PRO A 63 -12.69 16.18 9.32
N GLY A 64 -12.49 15.88 10.60
CA GLY A 64 -13.54 15.98 11.61
C GLY A 64 -13.45 14.87 12.65
N LYS A 65 -14.39 14.80 13.57
CA LYS A 65 -14.44 13.73 14.57
C LYS A 65 -15.04 12.47 13.93
N LEU A 66 -14.29 11.37 13.95
CA LEU A 66 -14.72 10.08 13.44
C LEU A 66 -15.84 9.50 14.32
N VAL A 67 -17.01 9.29 13.76
CA VAL A 67 -18.20 8.82 14.50
C VAL A 67 -18.58 7.38 14.20
N SER A 68 -18.22 6.87 13.02
CA SER A 68 -18.41 5.45 12.70
C SER A 68 -17.43 4.93 11.66
N ILE A 69 -17.12 3.63 11.75
CA ILE A 69 -16.41 2.85 10.75
C ILE A 69 -17.30 1.64 10.43
N GLN A 70 -17.69 1.49 9.16
CA GLN A 70 -18.64 0.45 8.75
C GLN A 70 -18.13 -0.33 7.54
N ASN A 71 -18.65 -1.53 7.34
CA ASN A 71 -18.36 -2.43 6.21
C ASN A 71 -16.88 -2.89 6.16
N THR A 72 -16.21 -2.98 7.28
CA THR A 72 -14.82 -3.45 7.32
C THR A 72 -14.66 -4.91 6.92
N GLU A 73 -15.73 -5.71 6.98
CA GLU A 73 -15.79 -7.11 6.54
C GLU A 73 -15.43 -7.30 5.05
N VAL A 74 -15.57 -6.26 4.22
CA VAL A 74 -15.14 -6.33 2.82
C VAL A 74 -13.61 -6.46 2.67
N LEU A 75 -12.88 -6.13 3.73
CA LEU A 75 -11.42 -6.24 3.78
C LEU A 75 -10.96 -7.67 4.11
N ASP A 76 -11.86 -8.58 4.46
CA ASP A 76 -11.57 -10.02 4.64
C ASP A 76 -11.51 -10.78 3.30
N ASP A 77 -11.58 -10.08 2.16
CA ASP A 77 -11.39 -10.66 0.81
C ASP A 77 -10.01 -11.32 0.71
N SER A 78 -9.96 -12.56 0.22
CA SER A 78 -8.73 -13.37 0.14
C SER A 78 -7.62 -12.75 -0.74
N ARG A 79 -7.94 -11.74 -1.53
CA ARG A 79 -7.00 -10.97 -2.36
C ARG A 79 -6.42 -9.76 -1.64
N VAL A 80 -6.92 -9.46 -0.45
CA VAL A 80 -6.33 -8.45 0.44
C VAL A 80 -5.12 -9.06 1.13
N TYR A 81 -3.95 -8.50 0.86
CA TYR A 81 -2.71 -8.93 1.47
C TYR A 81 -2.54 -8.33 2.87
N LEU A 82 -2.82 -7.03 2.99
CA LEU A 82 -2.67 -6.28 4.24
C LEU A 82 -3.63 -5.10 4.24
N TRP A 83 -4.23 -4.82 5.39
CA TRP A 83 -4.95 -3.58 5.61
C TRP A 83 -4.81 -3.12 7.06
N GLU A 84 -4.93 -1.82 7.26
CA GLU A 84 -4.96 -1.22 8.57
C GLU A 84 -5.74 0.09 8.54
N ILE A 85 -6.54 0.34 9.57
CA ILE A 85 -7.17 1.63 9.84
C ILE A 85 -6.50 2.20 11.09
N TYR A 86 -5.91 3.40 10.97
CA TYR A 86 -5.06 4.01 12.02
C TYR A 86 -5.86 4.72 13.09
N HIS A 87 -7.16 4.92 12.89
CA HIS A 87 -8.05 5.66 13.77
C HIS A 87 -9.17 4.78 14.29
N LYS A 88 -9.72 5.15 15.42
CA LYS A 88 -10.92 4.56 16.01
C LYS A 88 -12.00 5.62 16.18
N GLU A 89 -13.23 5.18 16.40
CA GLU A 89 -14.34 6.07 16.70
C GLU A 89 -14.01 6.98 17.88
N GLY A 90 -14.29 8.27 17.72
CA GLY A 90 -13.95 9.32 18.68
C GLY A 90 -12.68 10.11 18.35
N ASP A 91 -11.79 9.57 17.49
CA ASP A 91 -10.56 10.27 17.08
C ASP A 91 -10.86 11.45 16.17
N MET A 92 -9.95 12.44 16.16
CA MET A 92 -9.98 13.56 15.23
C MET A 92 -9.21 13.21 13.98
N ILE A 93 -9.87 13.21 12.84
CA ILE A 93 -9.25 13.02 11.53
C ILE A 93 -8.70 14.36 11.04
N PRO A 94 -7.39 14.45 10.77
CA PRO A 94 -6.78 15.68 10.26
C PRO A 94 -7.09 15.89 8.77
N GLU A 95 -6.88 17.11 8.30
CA GLU A 95 -6.80 17.36 6.86
C GLU A 95 -5.58 16.65 6.25
N VAL A 96 -5.76 16.02 5.08
CA VAL A 96 -4.69 15.29 4.39
C VAL A 96 -3.76 16.29 3.69
N THR A 97 -2.75 16.77 4.40
CA THR A 97 -1.70 17.66 3.87
C THR A 97 -0.41 16.92 3.52
N SER A 98 -0.25 15.69 3.98
CA SER A 98 0.90 14.83 3.69
C SER A 98 0.52 13.35 3.80
N SER A 99 1.44 12.46 3.41
CA SER A 99 1.26 11.00 3.56
C SER A 99 1.04 10.56 5.02
N LEU A 100 1.53 11.32 5.99
CA LEU A 100 1.38 11.03 7.41
C LEU A 100 -0.03 11.33 7.96
N CYS A 101 -0.85 12.05 7.18
CA CYS A 101 -2.24 12.37 7.57
C CYS A 101 -3.26 11.37 7.01
N ARG A 102 -2.83 10.29 6.39
CA ARG A 102 -3.71 9.23 5.89
C ARG A 102 -4.29 8.44 7.06
N SER A 103 -5.50 7.93 6.89
CA SER A 103 -6.25 7.26 7.96
C SER A 103 -6.15 5.73 7.94
N GLY A 104 -5.38 5.18 7.04
CA GLY A 104 -5.18 3.75 6.88
C GLY A 104 -4.87 3.38 5.44
N HIS A 105 -4.71 2.08 5.19
CA HIS A 105 -4.39 1.56 3.86
C HIS A 105 -5.00 0.18 3.64
N VAL A 106 -5.09 -0.20 2.36
CA VAL A 106 -5.32 -1.57 1.91
C VAL A 106 -4.35 -1.91 0.79
N ILE A 107 -3.70 -3.07 0.88
CA ILE A 107 -2.83 -3.64 -0.16
C ILE A 107 -3.52 -4.88 -0.69
N VAL A 108 -3.67 -4.96 -2.00
CA VAL A 108 -4.29 -6.10 -2.68
C VAL A 108 -3.38 -6.68 -3.74
N THR A 109 -3.57 -7.98 -4.01
CA THR A 109 -2.90 -8.70 -5.09
C THR A 109 -3.94 -9.26 -6.05
N GLU A 110 -3.64 -9.22 -7.33
CA GLU A 110 -4.48 -9.72 -8.43
C GLU A 110 -3.62 -10.20 -9.60
N GLU A 111 -4.24 -10.86 -10.57
CA GLU A 111 -3.54 -11.36 -11.76
C GLU A 111 -2.92 -10.23 -12.59
N THR A 112 -3.56 -9.05 -12.63
CA THR A 112 -3.10 -7.90 -13.40
C THR A 112 -3.15 -6.60 -12.59
N PRO A 113 -2.29 -5.62 -12.90
CA PRO A 113 -2.33 -4.30 -12.25
C PRO A 113 -3.71 -3.63 -12.34
N GLN A 114 -4.40 -3.76 -13.47
CA GLN A 114 -5.72 -3.15 -13.67
C GLN A 114 -6.78 -3.76 -12.74
N LYS A 115 -6.76 -5.10 -12.56
CA LYS A 115 -7.65 -5.78 -11.61
C LYS A 115 -7.33 -5.38 -10.17
N ALA A 116 -6.04 -5.29 -9.80
CA ALA A 116 -5.63 -4.85 -8.47
C ALA A 116 -6.07 -3.41 -8.17
N ILE A 117 -5.94 -2.50 -9.13
CA ILE A 117 -6.42 -1.11 -9.00
C ILE A 117 -7.95 -1.10 -8.77
N ALA A 118 -8.69 -1.79 -9.63
CA ALA A 118 -10.16 -1.83 -9.52
C ALA A 118 -10.63 -2.43 -8.19
N LEU A 119 -9.98 -3.49 -7.71
CA LEU A 119 -10.28 -4.11 -6.42
C LEU A 119 -10.00 -3.14 -5.27
N ALA A 120 -8.81 -2.55 -5.22
CA ALA A 120 -8.43 -1.63 -4.14
C ALA A 120 -9.34 -0.40 -4.08
N GLU A 121 -9.72 0.17 -5.24
CA GLU A 121 -10.64 1.30 -5.34
C GLU A 121 -12.06 0.92 -4.88
N ARG A 122 -12.52 -0.27 -5.22
CA ARG A 122 -13.79 -0.78 -4.72
C ARG A 122 -13.79 -0.88 -3.19
N LEU A 123 -12.77 -1.51 -2.62
CA LEU A 123 -12.68 -1.74 -1.17
C LEU A 123 -12.65 -0.45 -0.37
N ILE A 124 -11.82 0.55 -0.75
CA ILE A 124 -11.79 1.83 -0.02
C ILE A 124 -13.08 2.64 -0.15
N ASN A 125 -13.87 2.41 -1.22
CA ASN A 125 -15.18 3.07 -1.40
C ASN A 125 -16.31 2.37 -0.63
N GLU A 126 -16.21 1.06 -0.40
CA GLU A 126 -17.19 0.27 0.35
C GLU A 126 -17.05 0.48 1.85
N VAL A 127 -15.83 0.58 2.38
CA VAL A 127 -15.60 0.95 3.79
C VAL A 127 -16.04 2.39 4.02
N LYS A 128 -16.92 2.59 4.99
CA LYS A 128 -17.45 3.92 5.33
C LYS A 128 -16.83 4.42 6.62
N MET A 129 -16.16 5.56 6.53
CA MET A 129 -15.62 6.30 7.67
C MET A 129 -16.34 7.65 7.76
N GLU A 130 -17.29 7.77 8.68
CA GLU A 130 -18.13 8.97 8.82
C GLU A 130 -17.54 9.93 9.84
N THR A 131 -17.46 11.19 9.48
CA THR A 131 -16.95 12.29 10.32
C THR A 131 -17.96 13.41 10.46
N VAL A 132 -17.94 14.11 11.60
CA VAL A 132 -18.76 15.30 11.91
C VAL A 132 -17.88 16.47 12.35
#